data_c12cda8084039e3a6ecf914327fd8048
#
_entry.id   c12cda8084039e3a6ecf914327fd8048
#
_cell.length_a   1.000
_cell.length_b   1.000
_cell.length_c   1.000
_cell.angle_alpha   90.00
_cell.angle_beta   90.00
_cell.angle_gamma   90.00
#
_symmetry.space_group_name_H-M   'P 1'
#
loop_
_entity.id
_entity.type
_entity.pdbx_description
1 polymer ?
#
loop_
_entity_poly.entity_id
_entity_poly.type
_entity_poly.pdbx_seq_one_letter_code
_entity_poly.pdbx_strand_id
1 'polypeptide(L)'
;VFATYVHDFDPVIFEIAWGIALRWYGLAYLAGFLGGYVLLKRLAERKLWVLEPAKTADFIAAAALLGVFIGGRLGYVFFYQIPRDGLDSVLHNPLGIFKVWQGGMASHGGILGLMIFTFFYAKKHKVSWTGLGDGLCVVAPLGLMCGRLANFINGELYGRIAHGLPWAVKFPSAFGDSKAPESGQLHSAFQAALEADPGMLNSDRIDDKFQILTEANRESDAVNQAIEPFLEPRHPSQLYEGLLEGGVLLAILWIVRIKFPKAPNGLLTGLFFGLYATFRIFCEQFREPDVAWVIDGVLTKGQFLSIFMYVFAAAFLGHAYKTYKRSKASAA
;
A
#
# COMPACT_ATOMS: atom_id res chain seq x y z
N VAL A 1 2.74 -13.10 -32.07
CA VAL A 1 2.34 -13.10 -30.65
C VAL A 1 3.54 -12.57 -29.90
N PHE A 2 3.42 -11.44 -29.22
CA PHE A 2 4.49 -10.96 -28.36
C PHE A 2 4.59 -11.92 -27.17
N ALA A 3 5.81 -12.32 -26.77
CA ALA A 3 6.03 -13.11 -25.57
C ALA A 3 5.52 -12.28 -24.36
N THR A 4 4.76 -12.93 -23.50
CA THR A 4 4.28 -12.28 -22.27
C THR A 4 5.44 -12.16 -21.30
N TYR A 5 5.67 -10.96 -20.75
CA TYR A 5 6.77 -10.74 -19.80
C TYR A 5 6.57 -11.59 -18.55
N VAL A 6 7.60 -12.36 -18.19
CA VAL A 6 7.69 -13.08 -16.92
C VAL A 6 8.44 -12.20 -15.92
N HIS A 7 7.82 -11.93 -14.79
CA HIS A 7 8.37 -11.03 -13.76
C HIS A 7 9.63 -11.62 -13.13
N ASP A 8 10.72 -10.84 -13.16
CA ASP A 8 12.06 -11.25 -12.74
C ASP A 8 12.78 -10.21 -11.86
N PHE A 9 12.08 -9.16 -11.41
CA PHE A 9 12.69 -8.17 -10.54
C PHE A 9 13.13 -8.76 -9.20
N ASP A 10 14.36 -8.39 -8.77
CA ASP A 10 14.83 -8.71 -7.43
C ASP A 10 14.28 -7.70 -6.42
N PRO A 11 13.56 -8.14 -5.37
CA PRO A 11 13.10 -7.27 -4.28
C PRO A 11 14.23 -6.74 -3.40
N VAL A 12 15.44 -7.35 -3.48
CA VAL A 12 16.65 -6.95 -2.77
C VAL A 12 17.51 -6.10 -3.69
N ILE A 13 17.89 -4.90 -3.25
CA ILE A 13 18.78 -3.99 -4.00
C ILE A 13 20.23 -4.43 -3.79
N PHE A 14 20.61 -4.65 -2.54
CA PHE A 14 21.90 -5.25 -2.15
C PHE A 14 21.84 -5.76 -0.71
N GLU A 15 22.66 -6.74 -0.42
CA GLU A 15 22.84 -7.26 0.93
C GLU A 15 23.93 -6.49 1.66
N ILE A 16 23.61 -6.06 2.89
CA ILE A 16 24.54 -5.52 3.85
C ILE A 16 25.02 -6.68 4.73
N ALA A 17 26.19 -6.60 5.33
CA ALA A 17 26.71 -7.65 6.21
C ALA A 17 25.68 -8.13 7.26
N TRP A 18 25.73 -9.41 7.61
CA TRP A 18 24.95 -10.08 8.68
C TRP A 18 23.45 -10.30 8.36
N GLY A 19 23.11 -10.52 7.08
CA GLY A 19 21.74 -10.84 6.65
C GLY A 19 20.77 -9.64 6.65
N ILE A 20 21.29 -8.42 6.76
CA ILE A 20 20.51 -7.20 6.56
C ILE A 20 20.55 -6.87 5.08
N ALA A 21 19.39 -6.90 4.43
CA ALA A 21 19.23 -6.56 3.02
C ALA A 21 18.50 -5.22 2.86
N LEU A 22 19.02 -4.34 2.00
CA LEU A 22 18.29 -3.17 1.54
C LEU A 22 17.29 -3.61 0.48
N ARG A 23 16.00 -3.39 0.75
CA ARG A 23 14.89 -3.80 -0.10
C ARG A 23 14.19 -2.61 -0.72
N TRP A 24 13.68 -2.76 -1.94
CA TRP A 24 12.87 -1.75 -2.63
C TRP A 24 11.69 -1.28 -1.80
N TYR A 25 11.11 -2.16 -1.00
CA TYR A 25 9.99 -1.83 -0.11
C TYR A 25 10.37 -0.76 0.92
N GLY A 26 11.54 -0.91 1.56
CA GLY A 26 12.07 0.10 2.49
C GLY A 26 12.34 1.43 1.81
N LEU A 27 12.93 1.40 0.59
CA LEU A 27 13.19 2.60 -0.19
C LEU A 27 11.90 3.29 -0.64
N ALA A 28 10.87 2.54 -1.00
CA ALA A 28 9.56 3.08 -1.37
C ALA A 28 8.89 3.80 -0.19
N TYR A 29 8.95 3.24 1.02
CA TYR A 29 8.47 3.94 2.22
C TYR A 29 9.26 5.23 2.48
N LEU A 30 10.58 5.17 2.37
CA LEU A 30 11.44 6.35 2.54
C LEU A 30 11.10 7.42 1.50
N ALA A 31 10.96 7.04 0.24
CA ALA A 31 10.57 7.95 -0.84
C ALA A 31 9.18 8.57 -0.60
N GLY A 32 8.21 7.78 -0.12
CA GLY A 32 6.89 8.25 0.25
C GLY A 32 6.92 9.29 1.38
N PHE A 33 7.69 9.04 2.43
CA PHE A 33 7.84 9.97 3.57
C PHE A 33 8.60 11.24 3.17
N LEU A 34 9.74 11.11 2.49
CA LEU A 34 10.53 12.27 2.05
C LEU A 34 9.78 13.11 1.02
N GLY A 35 9.14 12.46 0.05
CA GLY A 35 8.32 13.13 -0.94
C GLY A 35 7.11 13.82 -0.29
N GLY A 36 6.43 13.16 0.63
CA GLY A 36 5.35 13.72 1.43
C GLY A 36 5.80 14.94 2.23
N TYR A 37 6.97 14.87 2.87
CA TYR A 37 7.57 16.03 3.56
C TYR A 37 7.82 17.20 2.61
N VAL A 38 8.46 16.96 1.46
CA VAL A 38 8.76 18.01 0.49
C VAL A 38 7.48 18.67 -0.03
N LEU A 39 6.47 17.88 -0.35
CA LEU A 39 5.19 18.38 -0.85
C LEU A 39 4.43 19.17 0.25
N LEU A 40 4.37 18.67 1.48
CA LEU A 40 3.74 19.39 2.59
C LEU A 40 4.46 20.69 2.93
N LYS A 41 5.80 20.68 2.92
CA LYS A 41 6.61 21.89 3.13
C LYS A 41 6.31 22.94 2.06
N ARG A 42 6.21 22.53 0.78
CA ARG A 42 5.82 23.42 -0.32
C ARG A 42 4.40 24.01 -0.14
N LEU A 43 3.45 23.21 0.35
CA LEU A 43 2.11 23.71 0.68
C LEU A 43 2.15 24.73 1.82
N ALA A 44 2.94 24.44 2.87
CA ALA A 44 3.12 25.34 4.01
C ALA A 44 3.78 26.68 3.58
N GLU A 45 4.84 26.64 2.79
CA GLU A 45 5.54 27.83 2.23
C GLU A 45 4.60 28.72 1.41
N ARG A 46 3.66 28.10 0.67
CA ARG A 46 2.63 28.81 -0.11
C ARG A 46 1.40 29.22 0.72
N LYS A 47 1.42 29.01 2.05
CA LYS A 47 0.28 29.24 2.96
C LYS A 47 -1.00 28.47 2.55
N LEU A 48 -0.78 27.30 1.93
CA LEU A 48 -1.85 26.39 1.50
C LEU A 48 -2.10 25.26 2.50
N TRP A 49 -1.46 25.28 3.65
CA TRP A 49 -1.65 24.33 4.74
C TRP A 49 -1.67 25.05 6.09
N VAL A 50 -2.21 24.39 7.13
CA VAL A 50 -2.43 24.98 8.45
C VAL A 50 -1.18 25.07 9.32
N LEU A 51 -0.11 24.34 8.96
CA LEU A 51 1.19 24.39 9.66
C LEU A 51 2.17 25.31 8.94
N GLU A 52 3.04 25.91 9.75
CA GLU A 52 4.20 26.66 9.27
C GLU A 52 5.27 25.71 8.69
N PRO A 53 6.06 26.17 7.70
CA PRO A 53 7.11 25.34 7.07
C PRO A 53 8.11 24.76 8.08
N ALA A 54 8.47 25.52 9.11
CA ALA A 54 9.42 25.08 10.14
C ALA A 54 8.93 23.88 10.97
N LYS A 55 7.60 23.72 11.12
CA LYS A 55 6.99 22.63 11.90
C LYS A 55 6.74 21.37 11.08
N THR A 56 6.92 21.42 9.75
CA THR A 56 6.55 20.31 8.86
C THR A 56 7.40 19.06 9.10
N ALA A 57 8.72 19.21 9.31
CA ALA A 57 9.61 18.08 9.54
C ALA A 57 9.25 17.32 10.83
N ASP A 58 9.14 18.08 11.95
CA ASP A 58 8.79 17.51 13.25
C ASP A 58 7.42 16.84 13.23
N PHE A 59 6.44 17.47 12.54
CA PHE A 59 5.11 16.89 12.39
C PHE A 59 5.15 15.56 11.63
N ILE A 60 5.85 15.49 10.49
CA ILE A 60 5.95 14.26 9.69
C ILE A 60 6.68 13.17 10.46
N ALA A 61 7.79 13.49 11.12
CA ALA A 61 8.54 12.53 11.93
C ALA A 61 7.68 11.97 13.08
N ALA A 62 6.97 12.85 13.80
CA ALA A 62 6.07 12.44 14.88
C ALA A 62 4.85 11.65 14.34
N ALA A 63 4.27 12.05 13.21
CA ALA A 63 3.16 11.35 12.56
C ALA A 63 3.57 9.94 12.09
N ALA A 64 4.76 9.81 11.52
CA ALA A 64 5.30 8.51 11.13
C ALA A 64 5.52 7.61 12.36
N LEU A 65 6.22 8.11 13.38
CA LEU A 65 6.57 7.32 14.55
C LEU A 65 5.33 7.00 15.42
N LEU A 66 4.61 8.03 15.87
CA LEU A 66 3.52 7.89 16.85
C LEU A 66 2.21 7.46 16.18
N GLY A 67 1.93 7.97 14.99
CA GLY A 67 0.73 7.62 14.23
C GLY A 67 0.86 6.28 13.52
N VAL A 68 1.79 6.19 12.57
CA VAL A 68 1.87 5.04 11.66
C VAL A 68 2.53 3.83 12.32
N PHE A 69 3.75 3.97 12.88
CA PHE A 69 4.48 2.83 13.43
C PHE A 69 3.84 2.30 14.71
N ILE A 70 3.65 3.14 15.72
CA ILE A 70 3.05 2.71 16.99
C ILE A 70 1.60 2.28 16.75
N GLY A 71 0.83 3.06 15.98
CA GLY A 71 -0.55 2.70 15.63
C GLY A 71 -0.65 1.39 14.87
N GLY A 72 0.22 1.17 13.88
CA GLY A 72 0.28 -0.06 13.09
C GLY A 72 0.60 -1.28 13.94
N ARG A 73 1.55 -1.14 14.87
CA ARG A 73 1.92 -2.23 15.79
C ARG A 73 0.84 -2.53 16.81
N LEU A 74 0.31 -1.52 17.47
CA LEU A 74 -0.81 -1.71 18.40
C LEU A 74 -2.04 -2.28 17.70
N GLY A 75 -2.35 -1.78 16.51
CA GLY A 75 -3.45 -2.33 15.71
C GLY A 75 -3.26 -3.81 15.36
N TYR A 76 -2.02 -4.24 15.05
CA TYR A 76 -1.74 -5.67 14.85
C TYR A 76 -1.99 -6.47 16.12
N VAL A 77 -1.50 -6.00 17.26
CA VAL A 77 -1.68 -6.67 18.56
C VAL A 77 -3.17 -6.79 18.87
N PHE A 78 -3.95 -5.71 18.78
CA PHE A 78 -5.37 -5.72 19.16
C PHE A 78 -6.26 -6.46 18.15
N PHE A 79 -6.03 -6.31 16.84
CA PHE A 79 -6.95 -6.85 15.83
C PHE A 79 -6.55 -8.24 15.30
N TYR A 80 -5.30 -8.67 15.52
CA TYR A 80 -4.82 -9.94 14.98
C TYR A 80 -4.19 -10.85 16.03
N GLN A 81 -3.25 -10.36 16.86
CA GLN A 81 -2.54 -11.20 17.82
C GLN A 81 -3.46 -11.64 18.96
N ILE A 82 -4.14 -10.72 19.65
CA ILE A 82 -5.04 -11.04 20.76
C ILE A 82 -6.19 -11.96 20.30
N PRO A 83 -6.89 -11.72 19.19
CA PRO A 83 -7.93 -12.63 18.70
C PRO A 83 -7.42 -14.03 18.34
N ARG A 84 -6.18 -14.17 17.87
CA ARG A 84 -5.60 -15.45 17.48
C ARG A 84 -5.01 -16.23 18.65
N ASP A 85 -4.22 -15.56 19.49
CA ASP A 85 -3.34 -16.19 20.49
C ASP A 85 -3.82 -15.95 21.95
N GLY A 86 -4.91 -15.20 22.12
CA GLY A 86 -5.42 -14.80 23.43
C GLY A 86 -4.66 -13.62 24.07
N LEU A 87 -5.29 -12.98 25.05
CA LEU A 87 -4.69 -11.87 25.80
C LEU A 87 -3.44 -12.30 26.58
N ASP A 88 -3.43 -13.56 27.04
CA ASP A 88 -2.32 -14.13 27.81
C ASP A 88 -1.00 -14.13 27.05
N SER A 89 -1.03 -14.24 25.72
CA SER A 89 0.16 -14.17 24.86
C SER A 89 0.89 -12.82 25.00
N VAL A 90 0.12 -11.74 25.18
CA VAL A 90 0.66 -10.38 25.37
C VAL A 90 1.08 -10.15 26.83
N LEU A 91 0.30 -10.66 27.79
CA LEU A 91 0.60 -10.50 29.22
C LEU A 91 1.86 -11.26 29.65
N HIS A 92 2.11 -12.47 29.10
CA HIS A 92 3.34 -13.24 29.39
C HIS A 92 4.58 -12.67 28.70
N ASN A 93 4.43 -11.94 27.59
CA ASN A 93 5.55 -11.30 26.89
C ASN A 93 5.23 -9.87 26.45
N PRO A 94 5.07 -8.92 27.39
CA PRO A 94 4.69 -7.55 27.06
C PRO A 94 5.74 -6.81 26.20
N LEU A 95 7.02 -7.19 26.31
CA LEU A 95 8.08 -6.64 25.47
C LEU A 95 8.00 -7.13 24.01
N GLY A 96 7.25 -8.19 23.76
CA GLY A 96 6.95 -8.68 22.41
C GLY A 96 6.24 -7.65 21.54
N ILE A 97 5.50 -6.71 22.13
CA ILE A 97 4.84 -5.61 21.44
C ILE A 97 5.86 -4.73 20.66
N PHE A 98 7.07 -4.56 21.18
CA PHE A 98 8.11 -3.73 20.56
C PHE A 98 8.93 -4.45 19.48
N LYS A 99 8.77 -5.76 19.30
CA LYS A 99 9.53 -6.57 18.34
C LYS A 99 9.00 -6.40 16.91
N VAL A 100 9.06 -5.17 16.37
CA VAL A 100 8.57 -4.85 15.01
C VAL A 100 9.35 -5.54 13.90
N TRP A 101 10.60 -5.94 14.16
CA TRP A 101 11.45 -6.68 13.21
C TRP A 101 11.01 -8.13 12.99
N GLN A 102 10.13 -8.67 13.83
CA GLN A 102 9.51 -9.98 13.64
C GLN A 102 8.21 -9.91 12.79
N GLY A 103 7.94 -8.75 12.21
CA GLY A 103 6.71 -8.48 11.46
C GLY A 103 5.55 -8.09 12.37
N GLY A 104 4.34 -8.16 11.84
CA GLY A 104 3.11 -7.84 12.58
C GLY A 104 2.81 -6.34 12.65
N MET A 105 2.53 -5.76 11.49
CA MET A 105 2.00 -4.40 11.34
C MET A 105 0.62 -4.45 10.69
N ALA A 106 -0.32 -3.65 11.19
CA ALA A 106 -1.66 -3.54 10.63
C ALA A 106 -1.88 -2.16 10.02
N SER A 107 -2.25 -2.10 8.75
CA SER A 107 -2.53 -0.84 8.05
C SER A 107 -3.68 -0.06 8.71
N HIS A 108 -4.74 -0.76 9.12
CA HIS A 108 -5.87 -0.14 9.83
C HIS A 108 -5.44 0.49 11.17
N GLY A 109 -4.51 -0.18 11.88
CA GLY A 109 -3.91 0.37 13.10
C GLY A 109 -3.11 1.64 12.84
N GLY A 110 -2.34 1.67 11.75
CA GLY A 110 -1.59 2.86 11.33
C GLY A 110 -2.51 4.04 10.98
N ILE A 111 -3.60 3.80 10.24
CA ILE A 111 -4.59 4.84 9.90
C ILE A 111 -5.25 5.39 11.18
N LEU A 112 -5.73 4.50 12.06
CA LEU A 112 -6.36 4.91 13.33
C LEU A 112 -5.38 5.67 14.22
N GLY A 113 -4.14 5.18 14.34
CA GLY A 113 -3.08 5.85 15.09
C GLY A 113 -2.77 7.24 14.55
N LEU A 114 -2.71 7.38 13.22
CA LEU A 114 -2.50 8.68 12.58
C LEU A 114 -3.68 9.65 12.85
N MET A 115 -4.92 9.16 12.81
CA MET A 115 -6.11 9.97 13.14
C MET A 115 -6.07 10.45 14.59
N ILE A 116 -5.76 9.57 15.54
CA ILE A 116 -5.62 9.87 16.96
C ILE A 116 -4.48 10.88 17.18
N PHE A 117 -3.30 10.60 16.62
CA PHE A 117 -2.14 11.49 16.72
C PHE A 117 -2.46 12.89 16.20
N THR A 118 -3.01 13.00 14.99
CA THR A 118 -3.32 14.29 14.37
C THR A 118 -4.37 15.06 15.15
N PHE A 119 -5.35 14.38 15.76
CA PHE A 119 -6.35 15.02 16.64
C PHE A 119 -5.70 15.66 17.85
N PHE A 120 -4.85 14.93 18.58
CA PHE A 120 -4.15 15.49 19.76
C PHE A 120 -3.13 16.55 19.37
N TYR A 121 -2.42 16.35 18.24
CA TYR A 121 -1.50 17.35 17.71
C TYR A 121 -2.22 18.67 17.38
N ALA A 122 -3.35 18.59 16.69
CA ALA A 122 -4.18 19.77 16.36
C ALA A 122 -4.63 20.52 17.62
N LYS A 123 -5.10 19.79 18.63
CA LYS A 123 -5.52 20.36 19.91
C LYS A 123 -4.36 21.04 20.66
N LYS A 124 -3.20 20.39 20.72
CA LYS A 124 -1.98 20.92 21.36
C LYS A 124 -1.49 22.20 20.68
N HIS A 125 -1.45 22.22 19.36
CA HIS A 125 -0.92 23.34 18.57
C HIS A 125 -1.99 24.38 18.17
N LYS A 126 -3.25 24.21 18.61
CA LYS A 126 -4.38 25.11 18.34
C LYS A 126 -4.61 25.33 16.83
N VAL A 127 -4.44 24.31 16.02
CA VAL A 127 -4.69 24.33 14.57
C VAL A 127 -5.92 23.50 14.22
N SER A 128 -6.49 23.73 13.04
CA SER A 128 -7.62 22.91 12.56
C SER A 128 -7.22 21.47 12.31
N TRP A 129 -7.89 20.51 12.96
CA TRP A 129 -7.67 19.09 12.70
C TRP A 129 -8.01 18.69 11.26
N THR A 130 -9.15 19.17 10.75
CA THR A 130 -9.54 18.93 9.35
C THR A 130 -8.58 19.59 8.36
N GLY A 131 -7.99 20.73 8.73
CA GLY A 131 -6.94 21.39 7.96
C GLY A 131 -5.60 20.61 7.95
N LEU A 132 -5.23 19.94 9.07
CA LEU A 132 -4.11 19.00 9.08
C LEU A 132 -4.39 17.83 8.15
N GLY A 133 -5.58 17.25 8.24
CA GLY A 133 -6.03 16.15 7.39
C GLY A 133 -5.98 16.51 5.91
N ASP A 134 -6.40 17.71 5.53
CA ASP A 134 -6.37 18.17 4.14
C ASP A 134 -4.95 18.15 3.56
N GLY A 135 -3.95 18.61 4.30
CA GLY A 135 -2.55 18.53 3.84
C GLY A 135 -2.07 17.09 3.69
N LEU A 136 -2.33 16.25 4.70
CA LEU A 136 -1.95 14.84 4.66
C LEU A 136 -2.63 14.10 3.48
N CYS A 137 -3.93 14.32 3.27
CA CYS A 137 -4.68 13.68 2.19
C CYS A 137 -4.21 14.13 0.79
N VAL A 138 -3.69 15.36 0.65
CA VAL A 138 -3.09 15.79 -0.62
C VAL A 138 -1.82 15.02 -0.94
N VAL A 139 -1.00 14.66 0.05
CA VAL A 139 0.31 14.03 -0.20
C VAL A 139 0.32 12.51 0.00
N ALA A 140 -0.65 11.96 0.73
CA ALA A 140 -0.77 10.53 0.99
C ALA A 140 -0.77 9.65 -0.29
N PRO A 141 -1.40 10.08 -1.41
CA PRO A 141 -1.37 9.31 -2.65
C PRO A 141 0.03 9.03 -3.19
N LEU A 142 1.02 9.92 -2.92
CA LEU A 142 2.41 9.64 -3.28
C LEU A 142 2.96 8.40 -2.56
N GLY A 143 2.67 8.27 -1.27
CA GLY A 143 3.04 7.08 -0.49
C GLY A 143 2.34 5.81 -0.99
N LEU A 144 1.05 5.92 -1.37
CA LEU A 144 0.31 4.82 -1.98
C LEU A 144 0.97 4.39 -3.30
N MET A 145 1.31 5.33 -4.18
CA MET A 145 2.00 5.05 -5.43
C MET A 145 3.33 4.31 -5.19
N CYS A 146 4.16 4.83 -4.29
CA CYS A 146 5.44 4.20 -3.95
C CYS A 146 5.25 2.77 -3.43
N GLY A 147 4.27 2.55 -2.56
CA GLY A 147 3.94 1.22 -2.03
C GLY A 147 3.48 0.26 -3.13
N ARG A 148 2.65 0.71 -4.09
CA ARG A 148 2.20 -0.14 -5.20
C ARG A 148 3.32 -0.48 -6.18
N LEU A 149 4.23 0.45 -6.44
CA LEU A 149 5.43 0.16 -7.22
C LEU A 149 6.32 -0.89 -6.52
N ALA A 150 6.46 -0.79 -5.19
CA ALA A 150 7.19 -1.79 -4.42
C ALA A 150 6.49 -3.17 -4.46
N ASN A 151 5.15 -3.22 -4.37
CA ASN A 151 4.41 -4.47 -4.54
C ASN A 151 4.65 -5.09 -5.92
N PHE A 152 4.70 -4.28 -6.99
CA PHE A 152 5.01 -4.77 -8.33
C PHE A 152 6.44 -5.33 -8.39
N ILE A 153 7.44 -4.61 -7.88
CA ILE A 153 8.83 -5.09 -7.84
C ILE A 153 8.96 -6.40 -7.04
N ASN A 154 8.20 -6.55 -5.96
CA ASN A 154 8.17 -7.80 -5.18
C ASN A 154 7.38 -8.93 -5.88
N GLY A 155 6.66 -8.65 -6.96
CA GLY A 155 5.80 -9.61 -7.65
C GLY A 155 4.59 -10.06 -6.82
N GLU A 156 4.15 -9.26 -5.84
CA GLU A 156 3.05 -9.58 -4.93
C GLU A 156 1.77 -8.77 -5.25
N LEU A 157 0.61 -9.25 -4.76
CA LEU A 157 -0.68 -8.57 -4.94
C LEU A 157 -1.06 -8.37 -6.41
N TYR A 158 -0.72 -9.33 -7.25
CA TYR A 158 -1.02 -9.33 -8.69
C TYR A 158 -2.53 -9.41 -8.96
N GLY A 159 -2.89 -9.19 -10.22
CA GLY A 159 -4.28 -9.20 -10.66
C GLY A 159 -4.79 -10.57 -11.11
N ARG A 160 -6.04 -10.57 -11.52
CA ARG A 160 -6.72 -11.73 -12.08
C ARG A 160 -6.09 -12.17 -13.40
N ILE A 161 -6.31 -13.42 -13.77
CA ILE A 161 -5.88 -13.98 -15.06
C ILE A 161 -6.49 -13.15 -16.20
N ALA A 162 -5.65 -12.81 -17.19
CA ALA A 162 -6.00 -11.91 -18.29
C ALA A 162 -5.43 -12.39 -19.62
N HIS A 163 -6.04 -13.43 -20.18
CA HIS A 163 -5.66 -13.93 -21.51
C HIS A 163 -5.89 -12.87 -22.59
N GLY A 164 -4.93 -12.75 -23.50
CA GLY A 164 -5.02 -11.84 -24.64
C GLY A 164 -4.75 -10.36 -24.34
N LEU A 165 -4.37 -10.02 -23.10
CA LEU A 165 -3.98 -8.66 -22.73
C LEU A 165 -2.52 -8.40 -23.16
N PRO A 166 -2.24 -7.40 -24.01
CA PRO A 166 -0.88 -7.17 -24.55
C PRO A 166 0.18 -6.81 -23.50
N TRP A 167 -0.24 -6.30 -22.35
CA TRP A 167 0.63 -5.93 -21.22
C TRP A 167 0.40 -6.80 -19.98
N ALA A 168 -0.13 -8.01 -20.17
CA ALA A 168 -0.20 -8.98 -19.09
C ALA A 168 1.21 -9.34 -18.59
N VAL A 169 1.29 -9.70 -17.32
CA VAL A 169 2.54 -10.12 -16.68
C VAL A 169 2.32 -11.49 -16.04
N LYS A 170 3.28 -12.37 -16.18
CA LYS A 170 3.34 -13.68 -15.53
C LYS A 170 4.16 -13.55 -14.26
N PHE A 171 3.59 -13.93 -13.12
CA PHE A 171 4.23 -13.76 -11.81
C PHE A 171 4.67 -15.11 -11.22
N PRO A 172 5.98 -15.41 -11.14
CA PRO A 172 6.47 -16.63 -10.51
C PRO A 172 6.08 -16.79 -9.04
N SER A 173 5.79 -15.69 -8.35
CA SER A 173 5.23 -15.70 -6.99
C SER A 173 3.90 -16.45 -6.87
N ALA A 174 3.16 -16.62 -7.98
CA ALA A 174 1.92 -17.39 -8.01
C ALA A 174 2.12 -18.89 -7.73
N PHE A 175 3.30 -19.43 -7.96
CA PHE A 175 3.63 -20.81 -7.56
C PHE A 175 3.55 -21.04 -6.05
N GLY A 176 3.81 -20.01 -5.24
CA GLY A 176 3.72 -20.06 -3.77
C GLY A 176 2.33 -19.73 -3.21
N ASP A 177 1.39 -19.30 -4.05
CA ASP A 177 0.02 -18.97 -3.61
C ASP A 177 -0.89 -20.20 -3.77
N SER A 178 -1.27 -20.82 -2.66
CA SER A 178 -2.13 -22.01 -2.64
C SER A 178 -3.51 -21.82 -3.31
N LYS A 179 -3.94 -20.58 -3.56
CA LYS A 179 -5.19 -20.24 -4.25
C LYS A 179 -5.00 -20.09 -5.75
N ALA A 180 -3.79 -19.88 -6.20
CA ALA A 180 -3.49 -19.73 -7.62
C ALA A 180 -3.36 -21.09 -8.30
N PRO A 181 -3.86 -21.26 -9.55
CA PRO A 181 -3.74 -22.51 -10.29
C PRO A 181 -2.29 -22.92 -10.54
N GLU A 182 -1.38 -21.95 -10.57
CA GLU A 182 0.07 -22.16 -10.77
C GLU A 182 0.72 -22.94 -9.63
N SER A 183 0.16 -22.91 -8.42
CA SER A 183 0.70 -23.67 -7.28
C SER A 183 0.74 -25.17 -7.54
N GLY A 184 -0.24 -25.71 -8.27
CA GLY A 184 -0.25 -27.09 -8.71
C GLY A 184 0.80 -27.43 -9.77
N GLN A 185 1.37 -26.43 -10.45
CA GLN A 185 2.36 -26.57 -11.50
C GLN A 185 3.82 -26.44 -11.00
N LEU A 186 4.03 -26.07 -9.74
CA LEU A 186 5.36 -25.80 -9.18
C LEU A 186 6.36 -26.94 -9.44
N HIS A 187 5.94 -28.20 -9.24
CA HIS A 187 6.83 -29.34 -9.46
C HIS A 187 7.27 -29.48 -10.93
N SER A 188 6.32 -29.34 -11.86
CA SER A 188 6.60 -29.43 -13.30
C SER A 188 7.47 -28.26 -13.77
N ALA A 189 7.18 -27.04 -13.31
CA ALA A 189 7.98 -25.85 -13.58
C ALA A 189 9.41 -26.00 -13.04
N PHE A 190 9.57 -26.58 -11.84
CA PHE A 190 10.87 -26.81 -11.24
C PHE A 190 11.70 -27.84 -12.04
N GLN A 191 11.09 -28.93 -12.54
CA GLN A 191 11.77 -29.89 -13.40
C GLN A 191 12.19 -29.26 -14.73
N ALA A 192 11.33 -28.49 -15.38
CA ALA A 192 11.68 -27.78 -16.60
C ALA A 192 12.83 -26.79 -16.39
N ALA A 193 12.87 -26.12 -15.24
CA ALA A 193 13.97 -25.23 -14.86
C ALA A 193 15.29 -25.98 -14.67
N LEU A 194 15.28 -27.15 -14.02
CA LEU A 194 16.47 -28.02 -13.86
C LEU A 194 17.00 -28.55 -15.19
N GLU A 195 16.11 -28.81 -16.14
CA GLU A 195 16.51 -29.20 -17.49
C GLU A 195 17.18 -28.06 -18.26
N ALA A 196 16.66 -26.84 -18.06
CA ALA A 196 17.18 -25.62 -18.70
C ALA A 196 18.48 -25.12 -18.06
N ASP A 197 18.64 -25.31 -16.76
CA ASP A 197 19.84 -24.96 -15.99
C ASP A 197 20.23 -26.11 -15.04
N PRO A 198 21.05 -27.08 -15.48
CA PRO A 198 21.50 -28.20 -14.65
C PRO A 198 22.36 -27.79 -13.45
N GLY A 199 22.85 -26.54 -13.42
CA GLY A 199 23.61 -26.00 -12.28
C GLY A 199 22.75 -25.54 -11.12
N MET A 200 21.43 -25.46 -11.30
CA MET A 200 20.49 -25.05 -10.30
C MET A 200 20.44 -26.05 -9.13
N LEU A 201 20.29 -25.53 -7.89
CA LEU A 201 20.11 -26.39 -6.71
C LEU A 201 18.84 -27.25 -6.85
N ASN A 202 18.94 -28.51 -6.42
CA ASN A 202 17.77 -29.40 -6.39
C ASN A 202 17.32 -29.63 -4.94
N SER A 203 16.02 -29.74 -4.75
CA SER A 203 15.39 -30.03 -3.46
C SER A 203 14.11 -30.83 -3.65
N ASP A 204 13.80 -31.71 -2.70
CA ASP A 204 12.53 -32.43 -2.66
C ASP A 204 11.43 -31.68 -1.87
N ARG A 205 11.80 -30.69 -1.06
CA ARG A 205 10.87 -29.89 -0.25
C ARG A 205 10.19 -28.83 -1.10
N ILE A 206 8.87 -28.69 -0.96
CA ILE A 206 8.05 -27.74 -1.74
C ILE A 206 8.48 -26.28 -1.50
N ASP A 207 8.72 -25.91 -0.25
CA ASP A 207 9.12 -24.55 0.12
C ASP A 207 10.49 -24.19 -0.48
N ASP A 208 11.45 -25.13 -0.45
CA ASP A 208 12.76 -24.93 -1.02
C ASP A 208 12.67 -24.81 -2.56
N LYS A 209 11.85 -25.64 -3.22
CA LYS A 209 11.62 -25.56 -4.67
C LYS A 209 11.11 -24.21 -5.10
N PHE A 210 10.15 -23.65 -4.36
CA PHE A 210 9.61 -22.33 -4.65
C PHE A 210 10.68 -21.24 -4.54
N GLN A 211 11.48 -21.26 -3.47
CA GLN A 211 12.54 -20.28 -3.26
C GLN A 211 13.62 -20.38 -4.33
N ILE A 212 14.14 -21.59 -4.56
CA ILE A 212 15.19 -21.86 -5.56
C ILE A 212 14.71 -21.44 -6.95
N LEU A 213 13.48 -21.81 -7.33
CA LEU A 213 12.91 -21.46 -8.64
C LEU A 213 12.78 -19.94 -8.81
N THR A 214 12.35 -19.24 -7.75
CA THR A 214 12.19 -17.80 -7.79
C THR A 214 13.53 -17.06 -7.90
N GLU A 215 14.58 -17.57 -7.23
CA GLU A 215 15.94 -17.04 -7.35
C GLU A 215 16.53 -17.34 -8.75
N ALA A 216 16.47 -18.58 -9.20
CA ALA A 216 16.98 -18.98 -10.51
C ALA A 216 16.29 -18.24 -11.68
N ASN A 217 14.98 -17.96 -11.56
CA ASN A 217 14.25 -17.16 -12.55
C ASN A 217 14.81 -15.75 -12.73
N ARG A 218 15.37 -15.16 -11.67
CA ARG A 218 15.96 -13.81 -11.72
C ARG A 218 17.36 -13.79 -12.31
N GLU A 219 18.07 -14.88 -12.20
CA GLU A 219 19.49 -15.01 -12.58
C GLU A 219 19.68 -15.62 -13.96
N SER A 220 18.69 -16.38 -14.47
CA SER A 220 18.82 -17.16 -15.70
C SER A 220 17.64 -16.95 -16.66
N ASP A 221 17.92 -16.37 -17.83
CA ASP A 221 16.95 -16.24 -18.92
C ASP A 221 16.44 -17.61 -19.39
N ALA A 222 17.27 -18.66 -19.31
CA ALA A 222 16.88 -20.01 -19.69
C ALA A 222 15.81 -20.56 -18.73
N VAL A 223 15.97 -20.34 -17.41
CA VAL A 223 14.97 -20.70 -16.41
C VAL A 223 13.69 -19.88 -16.59
N ASN A 224 13.81 -18.57 -16.82
CA ASN A 224 12.68 -17.68 -17.06
C ASN A 224 11.82 -18.19 -18.24
N GLN A 225 12.45 -18.54 -19.35
CA GLN A 225 11.75 -19.10 -20.51
C GLN A 225 11.18 -20.49 -20.25
N ALA A 226 11.88 -21.34 -19.49
CA ALA A 226 11.42 -22.69 -19.19
C ALA A 226 10.17 -22.73 -18.29
N ILE A 227 10.05 -21.77 -17.37
CA ILE A 227 8.88 -21.70 -16.48
C ILE A 227 7.69 -20.94 -17.08
N GLU A 228 7.91 -20.17 -18.13
CA GLU A 228 6.87 -19.34 -18.76
C GLU A 228 5.58 -20.12 -19.11
N PRO A 229 5.63 -21.36 -19.65
CA PRO A 229 4.42 -22.11 -20.00
C PRO A 229 3.55 -22.55 -18.81
N PHE A 230 4.10 -22.55 -17.60
CA PHE A 230 3.42 -22.95 -16.36
C PHE A 230 2.79 -21.79 -15.62
N LEU A 231 2.92 -20.56 -16.13
CA LEU A 231 2.43 -19.33 -15.53
C LEU A 231 1.26 -18.75 -16.35
N GLU A 232 0.22 -18.33 -15.66
CA GLU A 232 -0.91 -17.64 -16.26
C GLU A 232 -0.60 -16.15 -16.44
N PRO A 233 -1.01 -15.56 -17.59
CA PRO A 233 -0.91 -14.12 -17.80
C PRO A 233 -1.93 -13.39 -16.91
N ARG A 234 -1.49 -12.37 -16.18
CA ARG A 234 -2.31 -11.66 -15.19
C ARG A 234 -2.27 -10.15 -15.40
N HIS A 235 -3.32 -9.46 -14.94
CA HIS A 235 -3.30 -8.01 -14.86
C HIS A 235 -2.20 -7.53 -13.88
N PRO A 236 -1.32 -6.58 -14.24
CA PRO A 236 -0.43 -5.90 -13.30
C PRO A 236 -1.23 -4.89 -12.47
N SER A 237 -2.14 -5.38 -11.61
CA SER A 237 -3.09 -4.56 -10.84
C SER A 237 -2.40 -3.57 -9.92
N GLN A 238 -1.18 -3.88 -9.45
CA GLN A 238 -0.35 -2.98 -8.65
C GLN A 238 -0.08 -1.67 -9.40
N LEU A 239 0.19 -1.74 -10.71
CA LEU A 239 0.45 -0.56 -11.54
C LEU A 239 -0.85 0.26 -11.77
N TYR A 240 -2.00 -0.40 -11.91
CA TYR A 240 -3.29 0.29 -12.01
C TYR A 240 -3.64 1.03 -10.71
N GLU A 241 -3.45 0.36 -9.57
CA GLU A 241 -3.63 0.96 -8.24
C GLU A 241 -2.64 2.12 -8.03
N GLY A 242 -1.36 1.92 -8.37
CA GLY A 242 -0.33 2.97 -8.28
C GLY A 242 -0.67 4.21 -9.13
N LEU A 243 -1.18 3.99 -10.34
CA LEU A 243 -1.58 5.08 -11.22
C LEU A 243 -2.83 5.81 -10.70
N LEU A 244 -3.91 5.10 -10.38
CA LEU A 244 -5.20 5.71 -10.04
C LEU A 244 -5.25 6.17 -8.59
N GLU A 245 -4.95 5.29 -7.62
CA GLU A 245 -4.99 5.59 -6.18
C GLU A 245 -3.79 6.48 -5.76
N GLY A 246 -2.70 6.45 -6.53
CA GLY A 246 -1.50 7.24 -6.35
C GLY A 246 -1.45 8.46 -7.26
N GLY A 247 -0.93 8.30 -8.49
CA GLY A 247 -0.59 9.39 -9.39
C GLY A 247 -1.75 10.31 -9.75
N VAL A 248 -2.88 9.74 -10.21
CA VAL A 248 -4.06 10.51 -10.63
C VAL A 248 -4.71 11.21 -9.42
N LEU A 249 -4.86 10.50 -8.31
CA LEU A 249 -5.42 11.07 -7.08
C LEU A 249 -4.56 12.21 -6.55
N LEU A 250 -3.22 12.04 -6.52
CA LEU A 250 -2.28 13.11 -6.16
C LEU A 250 -2.48 14.34 -7.05
N ALA A 251 -2.51 14.15 -8.37
CA ALA A 251 -2.67 15.24 -9.32
C ALA A 251 -3.98 16.00 -9.12
N ILE A 252 -5.10 15.29 -8.94
CA ILE A 252 -6.40 15.91 -8.71
C ILE A 252 -6.37 16.75 -7.43
N LEU A 253 -5.94 16.18 -6.30
CA LEU A 253 -5.95 16.87 -5.01
C LEU A 253 -4.97 18.05 -5.00
N TRP A 254 -3.81 17.90 -5.62
CA TRP A 254 -2.83 18.98 -5.77
C TRP A 254 -3.38 20.13 -6.60
N ILE A 255 -4.00 19.85 -7.75
CA ILE A 255 -4.63 20.86 -8.61
C ILE A 255 -5.76 21.56 -7.87
N VAL A 256 -6.63 20.82 -7.20
CA VAL A 256 -7.72 21.42 -6.41
C VAL A 256 -7.15 22.32 -5.32
N ARG A 257 -6.10 21.89 -4.60
CA ARG A 257 -5.49 22.72 -3.54
C ARG A 257 -4.90 24.01 -4.07
N ILE A 258 -4.24 23.98 -5.24
CA ILE A 258 -3.64 25.18 -5.84
C ILE A 258 -4.70 26.11 -6.44
N LYS A 259 -5.67 25.56 -7.16
CA LYS A 259 -6.72 26.39 -7.79
C LYS A 259 -7.70 26.99 -6.78
N PHE A 260 -7.92 26.32 -5.64
CA PHE A 260 -8.85 26.76 -4.60
C PHE A 260 -8.12 26.98 -3.27
N PRO A 261 -7.24 28.01 -3.16
CA PRO A 261 -6.42 28.23 -1.95
C PRO A 261 -7.25 28.52 -0.70
N LYS A 262 -8.47 29.07 -0.87
CA LYS A 262 -9.42 29.38 0.20
C LYS A 262 -10.47 28.29 0.44
N ALA A 263 -10.23 27.09 -0.08
CA ALA A 263 -11.13 25.96 0.14
C ALA A 263 -11.30 25.69 1.65
N PRO A 264 -12.53 25.42 2.12
CA PRO A 264 -12.79 25.16 3.53
C PRO A 264 -12.08 23.88 3.97
N ASN A 265 -11.59 23.88 5.23
CA ASN A 265 -10.93 22.71 5.80
C ASN A 265 -11.86 21.50 5.86
N GLY A 266 -11.36 20.34 5.46
CA GLY A 266 -12.09 19.10 5.31
C GLY A 266 -12.51 18.79 3.87
N LEU A 267 -12.40 19.75 2.94
CA LEU A 267 -12.77 19.51 1.54
C LEU A 267 -11.84 18.48 0.87
N LEU A 268 -10.53 18.66 1.01
CA LEU A 268 -9.55 17.77 0.37
C LEU A 268 -9.53 16.39 1.02
N THR A 269 -9.74 16.31 2.32
CA THR A 269 -9.94 15.06 3.04
C THR A 269 -11.17 14.31 2.51
N GLY A 270 -12.29 15.01 2.35
CA GLY A 270 -13.51 14.41 1.80
C GLY A 270 -13.35 13.95 0.35
N LEU A 271 -12.68 14.75 -0.49
CA LEU A 271 -12.37 14.37 -1.86
C LEU A 271 -11.41 13.17 -1.93
N PHE A 272 -10.39 13.13 -1.05
CA PHE A 272 -9.49 11.98 -0.96
C PHE A 272 -10.27 10.69 -0.70
N PHE A 273 -11.08 10.65 0.35
CA PHE A 273 -11.85 9.44 0.69
C PHE A 273 -12.80 9.02 -0.42
N GLY A 274 -13.51 9.97 -1.04
CA GLY A 274 -14.45 9.69 -2.11
C GLY A 274 -13.77 9.16 -3.39
N LEU A 275 -12.74 9.86 -3.85
CA LEU A 275 -12.01 9.47 -5.07
C LEU A 275 -11.22 8.18 -4.85
N TYR A 276 -10.53 8.04 -3.71
CA TYR A 276 -9.82 6.80 -3.39
C TYR A 276 -10.77 5.59 -3.37
N ALA A 277 -11.92 5.71 -2.70
CA ALA A 277 -12.92 4.64 -2.68
C ALA A 277 -13.39 4.27 -4.10
N THR A 278 -13.61 5.27 -4.96
CA THR A 278 -14.00 5.07 -6.36
C THR A 278 -12.91 4.32 -7.13
N PHE A 279 -11.67 4.79 -7.05
CA PHE A 279 -10.54 4.15 -7.73
C PHE A 279 -10.26 2.75 -7.19
N ARG A 280 -10.37 2.56 -5.88
CA ARG A 280 -10.20 1.25 -5.24
C ARG A 280 -11.24 0.24 -5.71
N ILE A 281 -12.52 0.62 -5.74
CA ILE A 281 -13.60 -0.24 -6.25
C ILE A 281 -13.38 -0.59 -7.72
N PHE A 282 -12.91 0.38 -8.52
CA PHE A 282 -12.58 0.13 -9.92
C PHE A 282 -11.40 -0.84 -10.07
N CYS A 283 -10.28 -0.61 -9.38
CA CYS A 283 -9.12 -1.48 -9.44
C CYS A 283 -9.38 -2.91 -8.94
N GLU A 284 -10.30 -3.08 -8.00
CA GLU A 284 -10.69 -4.38 -7.47
C GLU A 284 -11.30 -5.33 -8.52
N GLN A 285 -11.76 -4.79 -9.65
CA GLN A 285 -12.24 -5.61 -10.78
C GLN A 285 -11.09 -6.40 -11.43
N PHE A 286 -9.88 -5.87 -11.37
CA PHE A 286 -8.68 -6.44 -12.00
C PHE A 286 -7.77 -7.15 -11.00
N ARG A 287 -8.01 -6.97 -9.71
CA ARG A 287 -7.18 -7.54 -8.65
C ARG A 287 -7.65 -8.94 -8.26
N GLU A 288 -6.70 -9.85 -8.00
CA GLU A 288 -7.01 -11.11 -7.33
C GLU A 288 -7.30 -10.85 -5.84
N PRO A 289 -8.43 -11.33 -5.30
CA PRO A 289 -8.77 -11.11 -3.90
C PRO A 289 -7.83 -11.87 -2.95
N ASP A 290 -7.09 -11.18 -2.10
CA ASP A 290 -6.16 -11.79 -1.12
C ASP A 290 -6.90 -12.53 0.00
N VAL A 291 -8.13 -12.11 0.31
CA VAL A 291 -8.97 -12.64 1.40
C VAL A 291 -10.31 -13.10 0.88
N ALA A 292 -10.96 -13.96 1.67
CA ALA A 292 -12.30 -14.42 1.36
C ALA A 292 -13.26 -13.24 1.09
N TRP A 293 -14.17 -13.45 0.14
CA TRP A 293 -15.23 -12.52 -0.19
C TRP A 293 -16.14 -12.27 1.02
N VAL A 294 -16.70 -11.08 1.13
CA VAL A 294 -17.77 -10.79 2.10
C VAL A 294 -19.10 -11.44 1.65
N ILE A 295 -19.35 -11.39 0.34
CA ILE A 295 -20.43 -12.12 -0.33
C ILE A 295 -19.81 -12.73 -1.58
N ASP A 296 -19.74 -14.06 -1.62
CA ASP A 296 -19.09 -14.80 -2.70
C ASP A 296 -19.57 -14.37 -4.09
N GLY A 297 -18.62 -14.06 -4.96
CA GLY A 297 -18.86 -13.62 -6.32
C GLY A 297 -19.44 -12.19 -6.48
N VAL A 298 -19.81 -11.50 -5.40
CA VAL A 298 -20.50 -10.20 -5.45
C VAL A 298 -19.69 -9.08 -4.80
N LEU A 299 -19.17 -9.29 -3.59
CA LEU A 299 -18.57 -8.22 -2.81
C LEU A 299 -17.26 -8.67 -2.17
N THR A 300 -16.14 -8.11 -2.63
CA THR A 300 -14.83 -8.35 -2.02
C THR A 300 -14.70 -7.56 -0.71
N LYS A 301 -13.78 -7.99 0.16
CA LYS A 301 -13.47 -7.26 1.38
C LYS A 301 -12.93 -5.84 1.08
N GLY A 302 -12.17 -5.68 -0.01
CA GLY A 302 -11.68 -4.37 -0.46
C GLY A 302 -12.80 -3.43 -0.86
N GLN A 303 -13.78 -3.91 -1.62
CA GLN A 303 -14.98 -3.14 -1.99
C GLN A 303 -15.82 -2.77 -0.77
N PHE A 304 -16.06 -3.72 0.13
CA PHE A 304 -16.82 -3.49 1.36
C PHE A 304 -16.21 -2.37 2.22
N LEU A 305 -14.91 -2.42 2.46
CA LEU A 305 -14.22 -1.38 3.23
C LEU A 305 -14.25 -0.03 2.50
N SER A 306 -14.18 -0.03 1.16
CA SER A 306 -14.26 1.18 0.36
C SER A 306 -15.63 1.88 0.44
N ILE A 307 -16.71 1.10 0.61
CA ILE A 307 -18.06 1.67 0.82
C ILE A 307 -18.09 2.54 2.09
N PHE A 308 -17.45 2.10 3.18
CA PHE A 308 -17.37 2.92 4.40
C PHE A 308 -16.59 4.23 4.19
N MET A 309 -15.64 4.26 3.27
CA MET A 309 -14.91 5.48 2.96
C MET A 309 -15.80 6.57 2.37
N TYR A 310 -16.89 6.22 1.67
CA TYR A 310 -17.87 7.21 1.22
C TYR A 310 -18.62 7.88 2.38
N VAL A 311 -18.83 7.17 3.49
CA VAL A 311 -19.41 7.75 4.70
C VAL A 311 -18.48 8.82 5.27
N PHE A 312 -17.18 8.53 5.33
CA PHE A 312 -16.18 9.53 5.73
C PHE A 312 -16.12 10.69 4.74
N ALA A 313 -16.12 10.41 3.44
CA ALA A 313 -16.18 11.44 2.41
C ALA A 313 -17.38 12.38 2.62
N ALA A 314 -18.58 11.84 2.80
CA ALA A 314 -19.80 12.61 3.04
C ALA A 314 -19.71 13.43 4.32
N ALA A 315 -19.17 12.89 5.42
CA ALA A 315 -18.99 13.58 6.68
C ALA A 315 -18.03 14.78 6.53
N PHE A 316 -16.87 14.60 5.90
CA PHE A 316 -15.90 15.69 5.71
C PHE A 316 -16.40 16.73 4.70
N LEU A 317 -17.02 16.32 3.60
CA LEU A 317 -17.62 17.27 2.63
C LEU A 317 -18.78 18.06 3.27
N GLY A 318 -19.62 17.40 4.06
CA GLY A 318 -20.68 18.06 4.83
C GLY A 318 -20.14 19.07 5.84
N HIS A 319 -19.06 18.73 6.54
CA HIS A 319 -18.36 19.66 7.44
C HIS A 319 -17.79 20.86 6.67
N ALA A 320 -17.09 20.61 5.56
CA ALA A 320 -16.53 21.67 4.72
C ALA A 320 -17.62 22.62 4.19
N TYR A 321 -18.74 22.07 3.73
CA TYR A 321 -19.89 22.86 3.27
C TYR A 321 -20.49 23.74 4.37
N LYS A 322 -20.69 23.19 5.57
CA LYS A 322 -21.18 23.95 6.74
C LYS A 322 -20.23 25.10 7.11
N THR A 323 -18.92 24.85 7.10
CA THR A 323 -17.89 25.85 7.38
C THR A 323 -17.90 26.96 6.34
N TYR A 324 -17.99 26.59 5.04
CA TYR A 324 -18.11 27.57 3.96
C TYR A 324 -19.36 28.45 4.09
N LYS A 325 -20.51 27.85 4.37
CA LYS A 325 -21.77 28.59 4.55
C LYS A 325 -21.70 29.60 5.70
N ARG A 326 -21.09 29.20 6.84
CA ARG A 326 -20.89 30.07 8.00
C ARG A 326 -19.96 31.24 7.69
N SER A 327 -18.85 31.00 6.96
CA SER A 327 -17.93 32.07 6.59
C SER A 327 -18.55 33.09 5.63
N LYS A 328 -19.43 32.67 4.73
CA LYS A 328 -20.20 33.59 3.88
C LYS A 328 -21.21 34.41 4.67
N ALA A 329 -21.91 33.80 5.63
CA ALA A 329 -22.92 34.51 6.47
C ALA A 329 -22.29 35.53 7.40
N SER A 330 -21.03 35.34 7.83
CA SER A 330 -20.31 36.32 8.67
C SER A 330 -19.62 37.42 7.85
N ALA A 331 -19.56 37.31 6.54
CA ALA A 331 -18.98 38.30 5.63
C ALA A 331 -20.05 39.17 4.94
N ALA A 332 -21.33 38.79 5.04
CA ALA A 332 -22.50 39.56 4.62
C ALA A 332 -23.08 40.31 5.78
#